data_9154fd831edd399cb734b6b51341881e
#
_entry.id   9154fd831edd399cb734b6b51341881e
#
_cell.length_a   1.000
_cell.length_b   1.000
_cell.length_c   1.000
_cell.angle_alpha   90.00
_cell.angle_beta   90.00
_cell.angle_gamma   90.00
#
_symmetry.space_group_name_H-M   'P 1'
#
loop_
_entity.id
_entity.type
_entity.pdbx_description
1 polymer ?
#
loop_
_entity_poly.entity_id
_entity_poly.type
_entity_poly.pdbx_seq_one_letter_code
_entity_poly.pdbx_strand_id
1 'polypeptide(L)'
;MDITKLEQKNKCIFAIKLAEKASSYLQESNVKGLINEAIEVSWKWVHTEENLGEVLYNFLDNEENGFTLFQEMEKDEKNISAWDCIIDAVAYVSRAAYEKEGVKYLPEPIEIVDDNIFTHMVQSLILCDSMECEYIEKV
;
A
#
# COMPACT_ATOMS: atom_id res chain seq x y z
N MET A 1 1.80 -14.30 -13.39
CA MET A 1 0.85 -13.27 -13.88
C MET A 1 1.62 -12.02 -14.28
N ASP A 2 1.26 -11.46 -15.43
CA ASP A 2 1.89 -10.22 -15.88
C ASP A 2 1.02 -9.04 -15.42
N ILE A 3 1.48 -8.33 -14.38
CA ILE A 3 0.74 -7.23 -13.77
C ILE A 3 0.50 -6.09 -14.76
N THR A 4 1.39 -5.90 -15.72
CA THR A 4 1.27 -4.79 -16.68
C THR A 4 0.07 -4.93 -17.61
N LYS A 5 -0.47 -6.14 -17.75
CA LYS A 5 -1.63 -6.41 -18.60
C LYS A 5 -2.98 -6.20 -17.91
N LEU A 6 -2.96 -5.95 -16.59
CA LEU A 6 -4.18 -5.69 -15.83
C LEU A 6 -4.62 -4.24 -16.00
N GLU A 7 -5.94 -4.03 -15.90
CA GLU A 7 -6.46 -2.68 -15.82
C GLU A 7 -6.07 -2.04 -14.49
N GLN A 8 -6.02 -0.70 -14.46
CA GLN A 8 -5.62 0.06 -13.28
C GLN A 8 -6.38 -0.37 -12.03
N LYS A 9 -7.70 -0.50 -12.12
CA LYS A 9 -8.52 -0.90 -10.98
C LYS A 9 -8.11 -2.27 -10.45
N ASN A 10 -7.84 -3.22 -11.35
CA ASN A 10 -7.43 -4.56 -10.95
C ASN A 10 -6.04 -4.57 -10.31
N LYS A 11 -5.14 -3.69 -10.78
CA LYS A 11 -3.85 -3.50 -10.13
C LYS A 11 -4.02 -2.99 -8.71
N CYS A 12 -4.94 -2.05 -8.50
CA CYS A 12 -5.23 -1.55 -7.15
C CYS A 12 -5.78 -2.64 -6.25
N ILE A 13 -6.68 -3.48 -6.76
CA ILE A 13 -7.22 -4.60 -6.00
C ILE A 13 -6.08 -5.54 -5.58
N PHE A 14 -5.17 -5.85 -6.49
CA PHE A 14 -4.01 -6.69 -6.18
C PHE A 14 -3.16 -6.06 -5.08
N ALA A 15 -2.87 -4.77 -5.19
CA ALA A 15 -2.09 -4.05 -4.19
C ALA A 15 -2.76 -4.09 -2.82
N ILE A 16 -4.08 -3.86 -2.77
CA ILE A 16 -4.82 -3.87 -1.51
C ILE A 16 -4.76 -5.26 -0.86
N LYS A 17 -4.88 -6.32 -1.65
CA LYS A 17 -4.80 -7.68 -1.11
C LYS A 17 -3.42 -7.98 -0.54
N LEU A 18 -2.36 -7.50 -1.18
CA LEU A 18 -1.01 -7.63 -0.62
C LEU A 18 -0.88 -6.87 0.69
N ALA A 19 -1.45 -5.67 0.77
CA ALA A 19 -1.44 -4.89 2.00
C ALA A 19 -2.20 -5.59 3.12
N GLU A 20 -3.34 -6.20 2.82
CA GLU A 20 -4.11 -6.95 3.81
C GLU A 20 -3.28 -8.11 4.38
N LYS A 21 -2.55 -8.81 3.53
CA LYS A 21 -1.66 -9.87 3.97
C LYS A 21 -0.54 -9.30 4.85
N ALA A 22 0.09 -8.23 4.42
CA ALA A 22 1.16 -7.60 5.18
C ALA A 22 0.67 -7.10 6.55
N SER A 23 -0.55 -6.58 6.61
CA SER A 23 -1.09 -6.06 7.87
C SER A 23 -1.22 -7.14 8.94
N SER A 24 -1.32 -8.40 8.54
CA SER A 24 -1.43 -9.51 9.49
C SER A 24 -0.16 -9.67 10.34
N TYR A 25 0.96 -9.12 9.91
CA TYR A 25 2.22 -9.18 10.65
C TYR A 25 2.36 -8.04 11.66
N LEU A 26 1.54 -6.98 11.56
CA LEU A 26 1.59 -5.83 12.45
C LEU A 26 0.43 -5.91 13.44
N GLN A 27 0.73 -6.31 14.68
CA GLN A 27 -0.29 -6.65 15.66
C GLN A 27 -0.59 -5.56 16.69
N GLU A 28 0.19 -4.48 16.74
CA GLU A 28 -0.06 -3.41 17.69
C GLU A 28 -1.40 -2.72 17.40
N SER A 29 -2.27 -2.65 18.43
CA SER A 29 -3.64 -2.20 18.26
C SER A 29 -3.75 -0.75 17.79
N ASN A 30 -2.85 0.13 18.23
CA ASN A 30 -2.90 1.55 17.88
C ASN A 30 -2.59 1.79 16.39
N VAL A 31 -1.67 1.01 15.80
CA VAL A 31 -1.37 1.14 14.38
C VAL A 31 -2.32 0.32 13.53
N LYS A 32 -2.82 -0.81 14.06
CA LYS A 32 -3.72 -1.69 13.32
C LYS A 32 -5.00 -0.99 12.90
N GLY A 33 -5.55 -0.15 13.77
CA GLY A 33 -6.75 0.63 13.45
C GLY A 33 -6.52 1.58 12.27
N LEU A 34 -5.36 2.25 12.25
CA LEU A 34 -5.01 3.15 11.15
C LEU A 34 -4.79 2.41 9.84
N ILE A 35 -4.15 1.24 9.90
CA ILE A 35 -3.94 0.40 8.72
C ILE A 35 -5.28 -0.05 8.15
N ASN A 36 -6.17 -0.52 9.01
CA ASN A 36 -7.49 -0.97 8.58
C ASN A 36 -8.28 0.17 7.95
N GLU A 37 -8.18 1.37 8.51
CA GLU A 37 -8.84 2.54 7.95
C GLU A 37 -8.32 2.87 6.55
N ALA A 38 -6.99 2.82 6.36
CA ALA A 38 -6.40 3.07 5.04
C ALA A 38 -6.84 2.01 4.02
N ILE A 39 -6.91 0.76 4.44
CA ILE A 39 -7.38 -0.34 3.58
C ILE A 39 -8.85 -0.12 3.20
N GLU A 40 -9.69 0.27 4.16
CA GLU A 40 -11.10 0.56 3.88
C GLU A 40 -11.26 1.70 2.89
N VAL A 41 -10.48 2.78 3.05
CA VAL A 41 -10.52 3.91 2.11
C VAL A 41 -10.05 3.47 0.72
N SER A 42 -9.03 2.61 0.67
CA SER A 42 -8.54 2.06 -0.61
C SER A 42 -9.63 1.26 -1.32
N TRP A 43 -10.34 0.38 -0.59
CA TRP A 43 -11.47 -0.34 -1.16
C TRP A 43 -12.59 0.58 -1.58
N LYS A 44 -12.85 1.62 -0.80
CA LYS A 44 -13.86 2.62 -1.15
C LYS A 44 -13.54 3.26 -2.50
N TRP A 45 -12.27 3.61 -2.73
CA TRP A 45 -11.86 4.17 -4.02
C TRP A 45 -12.12 3.20 -5.17
N VAL A 46 -11.80 1.92 -4.98
CA VAL A 46 -12.02 0.90 -6.01
C VAL A 46 -13.50 0.82 -6.40
N HIS A 47 -14.40 0.98 -5.43
CA HIS A 47 -15.84 0.87 -5.66
C HIS A 47 -16.49 2.16 -6.15
N THR A 48 -16.00 3.31 -5.73
CA THR A 48 -16.67 4.59 -5.98
C THR A 48 -15.90 5.52 -6.89
N GLU A 49 -14.58 5.38 -6.96
CA GLU A 49 -13.66 6.29 -7.67
C GLU A 49 -13.83 7.76 -7.24
N GLU A 50 -14.21 7.97 -5.97
CA GLU A 50 -14.30 9.32 -5.41
C GLU A 50 -12.92 9.96 -5.30
N ASN A 51 -12.89 11.28 -5.03
CA ASN A 51 -11.64 12.04 -4.94
C ASN A 51 -10.91 11.72 -3.61
N LEU A 52 -10.23 10.59 -3.55
CA LEU A 52 -9.58 10.08 -2.34
C LEU A 52 -8.05 10.07 -2.39
N GLY A 53 -7.45 10.66 -3.45
CA GLY A 53 -5.99 10.65 -3.58
C GLY A 53 -5.29 11.29 -2.39
N GLU A 54 -5.71 12.49 -1.99
CA GLU A 54 -5.12 13.20 -0.87
C GLU A 54 -5.39 12.51 0.45
N VAL A 55 -6.60 11.98 0.64
CA VAL A 55 -6.96 11.24 1.85
C VAL A 55 -6.01 10.05 2.03
N LEU A 56 -5.76 9.29 0.97
CA LEU A 56 -4.85 8.15 1.00
C LEU A 56 -3.41 8.59 1.25
N TYR A 57 -2.97 9.66 0.60
CA TYR A 57 -1.62 10.18 0.80
C TYR A 57 -1.40 10.58 2.27
N ASN A 58 -2.41 11.14 2.91
CA ASN A 58 -2.29 11.56 4.31
C ASN A 58 -2.06 10.41 5.28
N PHE A 59 -2.45 9.18 4.93
CA PHE A 59 -2.07 8.03 5.75
C PHE A 59 -0.58 7.78 5.72
N LEU A 60 0.08 8.11 4.61
CA LEU A 60 1.51 7.86 4.43
C LEU A 60 2.37 8.94 5.06
N ASP A 61 2.01 10.20 4.84
CA ASP A 61 2.82 11.35 5.22
C ASP A 61 2.02 12.29 6.11
N ASN A 62 2.10 12.06 7.41
CA ASN A 62 1.42 12.84 8.44
C ASN A 62 2.36 12.96 9.62
N GLU A 63 2.56 14.17 10.12
CA GLU A 63 3.50 14.45 11.21
C GLU A 63 3.17 13.71 12.51
N GLU A 64 1.90 13.39 12.73
CA GLU A 64 1.48 12.74 13.98
C GLU A 64 1.42 11.23 13.89
N ASN A 65 0.89 10.70 12.77
CA ASN A 65 0.61 9.26 12.66
C ASN A 65 0.74 8.72 11.24
N GLY A 66 1.64 9.28 10.44
CA GLY A 66 1.91 8.78 9.10
C GLY A 66 2.60 7.41 9.14
N PHE A 67 2.30 6.58 8.15
CA PHE A 67 2.88 5.23 8.08
C PHE A 67 4.39 5.25 7.94
N THR A 68 4.93 6.22 7.18
CA THR A 68 6.38 6.36 7.04
C THR A 68 7.04 6.66 8.37
N LEU A 69 6.38 7.41 9.24
CA LEU A 69 6.88 7.72 10.57
C LEU A 69 6.91 6.45 11.44
N PHE A 70 5.84 5.66 11.41
CA PHE A 70 5.80 4.39 12.15
C PHE A 70 6.91 3.45 11.69
N GLN A 71 7.14 3.39 10.37
CA GLN A 71 8.20 2.55 9.82
C GLN A 71 9.58 3.01 10.31
N GLU A 72 9.83 4.30 10.35
CA GLU A 72 11.11 4.84 10.84
C GLU A 72 11.38 4.49 12.30
N MET A 73 10.32 4.37 13.10
CA MET A 73 10.43 4.05 14.51
C MET A 73 10.47 2.54 14.78
N GLU A 74 10.19 1.74 13.77
CA GLU A 74 10.13 0.28 13.91
C GLU A 74 11.52 -0.32 13.98
N LYS A 75 11.73 -1.26 14.89
CA LYS A 75 13.04 -1.91 15.10
C LYS A 75 13.08 -3.35 14.58
N ASP A 76 11.93 -3.98 14.42
CA ASP A 76 11.84 -5.35 13.92
C ASP A 76 11.87 -5.34 12.39
N GLU A 77 12.87 -6.01 11.81
CA GLU A 77 13.05 -6.02 10.35
C GLU A 77 11.85 -6.59 9.60
N LYS A 78 11.17 -7.58 10.17
CA LYS A 78 9.98 -8.16 9.54
C LYS A 78 8.85 -7.13 9.50
N ASN A 79 8.68 -6.38 10.59
CA ASN A 79 7.66 -5.33 10.63
C ASN A 79 8.00 -4.19 9.69
N ILE A 80 9.27 -3.84 9.55
CA ILE A 80 9.70 -2.83 8.57
C ILE A 80 9.30 -3.28 7.16
N SER A 81 9.52 -4.55 6.83
CA SER A 81 9.14 -5.09 5.53
C SER A 81 7.62 -5.10 5.33
N ALA A 82 6.86 -5.40 6.39
CA ALA A 82 5.41 -5.34 6.31
C ALA A 82 4.94 -3.91 6.02
N TRP A 83 5.55 -2.91 6.67
CA TRP A 83 5.27 -1.51 6.40
C TRP A 83 5.59 -1.14 4.96
N ASP A 84 6.71 -1.63 4.41
CA ASP A 84 7.06 -1.38 3.01
C ASP A 84 5.92 -1.78 2.07
N CYS A 85 5.37 -2.97 2.28
CA CYS A 85 4.30 -3.47 1.45
C CYS A 85 3.03 -2.61 1.59
N ILE A 86 2.66 -2.26 2.82
CA ILE A 86 1.47 -1.45 3.09
C ILE A 86 1.61 -0.05 2.50
N ILE A 87 2.76 0.57 2.72
CA ILE A 87 3.04 1.91 2.21
C ILE A 87 2.97 1.92 0.68
N ASP A 88 3.62 0.94 0.04
CA ASP A 88 3.62 0.83 -1.42
C ASP A 88 2.20 0.68 -1.96
N ALA A 89 1.39 -0.16 -1.32
CA ALA A 89 0.02 -0.40 -1.76
C ALA A 89 -0.84 0.86 -1.67
N VAL A 90 -0.78 1.55 -0.53
CA VAL A 90 -1.56 2.78 -0.33
C VAL A 90 -1.07 3.86 -1.29
N ALA A 91 0.24 3.95 -1.52
CA ALA A 91 0.79 4.92 -2.47
C ALA A 91 0.28 4.63 -3.89
N TYR A 92 0.20 3.36 -4.27
CA TYR A 92 -0.27 3.00 -5.61
C TYR A 92 -1.74 3.40 -5.80
N VAL A 93 -2.59 3.10 -4.82
CA VAL A 93 -4.01 3.47 -4.89
C VAL A 93 -4.17 5.00 -4.86
N SER A 94 -3.39 5.70 -4.03
CA SER A 94 -3.39 7.15 -3.99
C SER A 94 -3.07 7.74 -5.36
N ARG A 95 -2.04 7.21 -6.02
CA ARG A 95 -1.68 7.68 -7.37
C ARG A 95 -2.80 7.43 -8.37
N ALA A 96 -3.40 6.24 -8.35
CA ALA A 96 -4.52 5.92 -9.23
C ALA A 96 -5.69 6.89 -9.01
N ALA A 97 -5.99 7.20 -7.74
CA ALA A 97 -7.05 8.14 -7.40
C ALA A 97 -6.73 9.56 -7.91
N TYR A 98 -5.50 10.03 -7.69
CA TYR A 98 -5.08 11.34 -8.19
C TYR A 98 -5.18 11.43 -9.71
N GLU A 99 -4.76 10.38 -10.42
CA GLU A 99 -4.85 10.35 -11.88
C GLU A 99 -6.30 10.43 -12.36
N LYS A 100 -7.19 9.73 -11.68
CA LYS A 100 -8.62 9.77 -12.02
C LYS A 100 -9.22 11.14 -11.76
N GLU A 101 -8.75 11.82 -10.71
CA GLU A 101 -9.18 13.18 -10.38
C GLU A 101 -8.66 14.22 -11.38
N GLY A 102 -7.65 13.85 -12.18
CA GLY A 102 -7.03 14.77 -13.11
C GLY A 102 -6.06 15.75 -12.46
N VAL A 103 -5.49 15.39 -11.31
CA VAL A 103 -4.53 16.23 -10.61
C VAL A 103 -3.24 16.31 -11.42
N LYS A 104 -2.78 17.53 -11.67
CA LYS A 104 -1.63 17.81 -12.53
C LYS A 104 -0.29 17.61 -11.81
N TYR A 105 -0.22 18.03 -10.56
CA TYR A 105 1.00 17.96 -9.77
C TYR A 105 0.78 17.05 -8.58
N LEU A 106 1.48 15.91 -8.57
CA LEU A 106 1.39 14.91 -7.52
C LEU A 106 2.43 15.17 -6.44
N PRO A 107 2.17 14.77 -5.17
CA PRO A 107 3.23 14.76 -4.17
C PRO A 107 4.41 13.95 -4.70
N GLU A 108 5.64 14.39 -4.39
CA GLU A 108 6.84 13.75 -4.91
C GLU A 108 6.89 12.23 -4.69
N PRO A 109 6.58 11.72 -3.48
CA PRO A 109 6.62 10.27 -3.28
C PRO A 109 5.58 9.51 -4.11
N ILE A 110 4.51 10.18 -4.51
CA ILE A 110 3.45 9.56 -5.34
C ILE A 110 3.82 9.66 -6.82
N GLU A 111 4.45 10.74 -7.22
CA GLU A 111 4.83 10.97 -8.61
C GLU A 111 5.72 9.85 -9.17
N ILE A 112 6.60 9.30 -8.36
CA ILE A 112 7.55 8.26 -8.78
C ILE A 112 6.98 6.85 -8.78
N VAL A 113 5.76 6.67 -8.29
CA VAL A 113 5.13 5.34 -8.19
C VAL A 113 4.76 4.82 -9.57
N ASP A 114 5.16 3.58 -9.88
CA ASP A 114 4.80 2.91 -11.13
C ASP A 114 4.62 1.40 -10.86
N ASP A 115 4.44 0.60 -11.92
CA ASP A 115 4.19 -0.83 -11.79
C ASP A 115 5.36 -1.62 -11.20
N ASN A 116 6.56 -1.06 -11.16
CA ASN A 116 7.70 -1.72 -10.53
C ASN A 116 7.51 -1.89 -9.03
N ILE A 117 6.60 -1.12 -8.43
CA ILE A 117 6.29 -1.21 -7.01
C ILE A 117 5.76 -2.60 -6.62
N PHE A 118 5.13 -3.31 -7.56
CA PHE A 118 4.59 -4.66 -7.27
C PHE A 118 5.69 -5.66 -6.97
N THR A 119 6.82 -5.58 -7.68
CA THR A 119 7.98 -6.42 -7.36
C THR A 119 8.47 -6.14 -5.95
N HIS A 120 8.55 -4.87 -5.58
CA HIS A 120 8.97 -4.47 -4.24
C HIS A 120 8.00 -4.99 -3.17
N MET A 121 6.69 -4.88 -3.40
CA MET A 121 5.69 -5.38 -2.46
C MET A 121 5.82 -6.89 -2.23
N VAL A 122 5.97 -7.65 -3.31
CA VAL A 122 6.12 -9.11 -3.22
C VAL A 122 7.40 -9.47 -2.47
N GLN A 123 8.51 -8.81 -2.78
CA GLN A 123 9.78 -9.04 -2.07
C GLN A 123 9.65 -8.71 -0.59
N SER A 124 8.95 -7.65 -0.25
CA SER A 124 8.73 -7.27 1.14
C SER A 124 7.95 -8.33 1.90
N LEU A 125 6.92 -8.92 1.27
CA LEU A 125 6.17 -10.01 1.89
C LEU A 125 7.02 -11.25 2.10
N ILE A 126 7.90 -11.58 1.15
CA ILE A 126 8.83 -12.70 1.30
C ILE A 126 9.73 -12.48 2.52
N LEU A 127 10.21 -11.27 2.72
CA LEU A 127 11.03 -10.92 3.87
C LEU A 127 10.26 -11.01 5.19
N CYS A 128 8.95 -10.72 5.17
CA CYS A 128 8.11 -10.87 6.37
C CYS A 128 8.02 -12.32 6.80
N ASP A 129 7.86 -13.22 5.85
CA ASP A 129 7.69 -14.64 6.16
C ASP A 129 8.09 -15.50 4.98
N SER A 130 9.27 -16.11 5.06
CA SER A 130 9.77 -16.99 4.01
C SER A 130 8.84 -18.19 3.75
N MET A 131 7.99 -18.53 4.72
CA MET A 131 7.00 -19.60 4.55
C MET A 131 5.86 -19.20 3.61
N GLU A 132 5.72 -17.91 3.32
CA GLU A 132 4.69 -17.38 2.44
C GLU A 132 5.12 -17.34 0.96
N CYS A 133 6.32 -17.77 0.63
CA CYS A 133 6.81 -17.75 -0.75
C CYS A 133 5.85 -18.44 -1.71
N GLU A 134 5.30 -19.59 -1.30
CA GLU A 134 4.37 -20.35 -2.12
C GLU A 134 3.09 -19.57 -2.38
N TYR A 135 2.59 -18.86 -1.37
CA TYR A 135 1.42 -17.99 -1.50
C TYR A 135 1.67 -16.90 -2.54
N ILE A 136 2.84 -16.28 -2.47
CA ILE A 136 3.20 -15.18 -3.37
C ILE A 136 3.31 -15.65 -4.81
N GLU A 137 3.88 -16.84 -5.03
CA GLU A 137 4.02 -17.42 -6.36
C GLU A 137 2.67 -17.68 -7.03
N LYS A 138 1.62 -17.91 -6.25
CA LYS A 138 0.28 -18.16 -6.75
C LYS A 138 -0.50 -16.87 -7.07
N VAL A 139 0.00 -15.75 -6.61
CA VAL A 139 -0.63 -14.47 -6.88
C VAL A 139 -0.26 -13.97 -8.25
#